data_4830dae0ec3508852af411e199b016cd
#
_entry.id   4830dae0ec3508852af411e199b016cd
#
_cell.length_a   1.000
_cell.length_b   1.000
_cell.length_c   1.000
_cell.angle_alpha   90.00
_cell.angle_beta   90.00
_cell.angle_gamma   90.00
#
_symmetry.space_group_name_H-M   'P 1'
#
loop_
_entity.id
_entity.type
_entity.pdbx_description
1 polymer ?
#
loop_
_entity_poly.entity_id
_entity_poly.type
_entity_poly.pdbx_seq_one_letter_code
_entity_poly.pdbx_strand_id
1 'polypeptide(L)'
;MQRLSGLDAFFLYLESPTQLLNICCVMELDPATMPGGYTFERFRAALSRQLEAVPEFRLKLADTPLNLDHPVWVDDDRFDLGRHLHRIALPSPGGPKELAEICGHVAGLPLDRDHPLWEMWVVXGRHGNDTLSVVLKAHHAVVDGVGGANLLAQLCGTAPDAPPPEPAARTGTVNRLQIAAGGLIGAALRPWRLARVLPATALTLAETVLRARGGGQTMAAPFAAPATPFNGTFTRRRNVALAGVDLEDVKAVKRHFGVTVNDVVTAICAGALRQFLADRDALPEVPLVASVPVSVHGKSSRPGRNQTTWMLCRLETHIDDPVHRLITIAEKNAAAKEHAAAMGPTLLQDWTQVAGQTVFGVARKLLPRIPLPDKPPHNLVLSNVAGPRHQLYFLGCRLDGMYPLGPIIAGAALNITVMSLGGRLGVGILSCPDLVPDLWDLADAFPAALKELTNCVRSGRXRT
;
A
#
# COMPACT_ATOMS: atom_id res chain seq x y z
N MET A 1 -11.95 15.70 19.13
CA MET A 1 -12.53 14.46 18.61
C MET A 1 -12.48 14.51 17.08
N GLN A 2 -11.90 13.50 16.48
CA GLN A 2 -11.78 13.43 15.02
C GLN A 2 -12.46 12.17 14.52
N ARG A 3 -13.54 12.35 13.75
CA ARG A 3 -14.25 11.23 13.14
C ARG A 3 -13.47 10.74 11.92
N LEU A 4 -13.47 9.44 11.69
CA LEU A 4 -12.88 8.90 10.47
C LEU A 4 -13.65 9.42 9.25
N SER A 5 -12.91 9.70 8.18
CA SER A 5 -13.56 9.92 6.89
C SER A 5 -14.15 8.59 6.41
N GLY A 6 -15.05 8.69 5.43
CA GLY A 6 -15.61 7.47 4.85
C GLY A 6 -14.55 6.58 4.23
N LEU A 7 -13.56 7.16 3.57
CA LEU A 7 -12.50 6.36 2.94
C LEU A 7 -11.61 5.68 3.98
N ASP A 8 -11.29 6.37 5.08
CA ASP A 8 -10.53 5.74 6.18
C ASP A 8 -11.32 4.57 6.77
N ALA A 9 -12.62 4.77 7.01
CA ALA A 9 -13.49 3.74 7.58
C ALA A 9 -13.72 2.60 6.59
N PHE A 10 -13.71 2.88 5.29
CA PHE A 10 -13.88 1.88 4.25
C PHE A 10 -12.89 0.73 4.41
N PHE A 11 -11.64 1.06 4.71
CA PHE A 11 -10.63 0.02 4.91
C PHE A 11 -10.92 -0.85 6.13
N LEU A 12 -11.56 -0.30 7.16
CA LEU A 12 -12.01 -1.11 8.30
C LEU A 12 -13.17 -2.02 7.91
N TYR A 13 -14.11 -1.51 7.10
CA TYR A 13 -15.29 -2.27 6.72
C TYR A 13 -14.98 -3.39 5.74
N LEU A 14 -13.97 -3.22 4.89
CA LEU A 14 -13.53 -4.26 3.96
C LEU A 14 -12.81 -5.39 4.63
N GLU A 15 -12.32 -5.19 5.84
CA GLU A 15 -11.51 -6.21 6.52
C GLU A 15 -12.35 -7.41 6.90
N SER A 16 -11.77 -8.59 6.75
CA SER A 16 -12.36 -9.86 7.17
C SER A 16 -11.26 -10.72 7.78
N PRO A 17 -11.57 -11.86 8.38
CA PRO A 17 -10.50 -12.69 8.95
C PRO A 17 -9.44 -13.14 7.96
N THR A 18 -9.76 -13.22 6.68
CA THR A 18 -8.79 -13.61 5.65
C THR A 18 -8.28 -12.43 4.84
N GLN A 19 -8.87 -11.25 4.98
CA GLN A 19 -8.48 -10.06 4.23
C GLN A 19 -8.12 -8.94 5.21
N LEU A 20 -6.91 -9.02 5.75
CA LEU A 20 -6.39 -8.02 6.67
C LEU A 20 -5.88 -6.84 5.85
N LEU A 21 -6.30 -5.63 6.21
CA LEU A 21 -5.94 -4.43 5.46
C LEU A 21 -4.88 -3.64 6.21
N ASN A 22 -3.77 -4.31 6.49
CA ASN A 22 -2.60 -3.73 7.11
C ASN A 22 -1.54 -3.45 6.06
N ILE A 23 -0.77 -2.39 6.29
CA ILE A 23 0.42 -2.07 5.52
C ILE A 23 1.62 -2.39 6.39
N CYS A 24 2.62 -3.04 5.82
CA CYS A 24 3.90 -3.25 6.49
C CYS A 24 4.99 -2.50 5.72
N CYS A 25 6.01 -2.07 6.45
CA CYS A 25 7.22 -1.53 5.85
C CYS A 25 8.41 -2.20 6.51
N VAL A 26 9.24 -2.84 5.69
CA VAL A 26 10.45 -3.49 6.16
C VAL A 26 11.59 -2.50 5.98
N MET A 27 12.20 -2.10 7.09
CA MET A 27 13.32 -1.15 7.07
C MET A 27 14.61 -1.88 7.42
N GLU A 28 15.67 -1.57 6.69
CA GLU A 28 17.02 -2.03 7.01
C GLU A 28 17.80 -0.83 7.53
N LEU A 29 18.31 -0.96 8.74
CA LEU A 29 18.96 0.13 9.45
C LEU A 29 20.41 -0.23 9.76
N ASP A 30 21.27 0.80 9.80
CA ASP A 30 22.64 0.64 10.29
C ASP A 30 22.66 1.03 11.77
N PRO A 31 22.75 0.05 12.69
CA PRO A 31 22.74 0.36 14.11
C PRO A 31 24.01 1.05 14.59
N ALA A 32 25.10 0.98 13.82
CA ALA A 32 26.37 1.58 14.20
C ALA A 32 26.32 3.10 14.26
N THR A 33 25.36 3.74 13.56
CA THR A 33 25.25 5.21 13.56
C THR A 33 24.52 5.73 14.80
N MET A 34 23.84 4.86 15.55
CA MET A 34 23.08 5.32 16.72
C MET A 34 24.02 5.88 17.79
N PRO A 35 23.78 7.13 18.25
CA PRO A 35 24.68 7.72 19.27
C PRO A 35 24.74 6.88 20.54
N GLY A 36 25.95 6.64 21.02
CA GLY A 36 26.17 5.80 22.19
C GLY A 36 26.12 4.31 21.91
N GLY A 37 25.89 3.91 20.65
CA GLY A 37 25.77 2.52 20.25
C GLY A 37 24.36 1.99 20.40
N TYR A 38 24.05 1.00 19.59
CA TYR A 38 22.71 0.42 19.61
C TYR A 38 22.55 -0.53 20.79
N THR A 39 21.48 -0.35 21.56
CA THR A 39 20.87 -1.37 22.40
C THR A 39 19.37 -1.30 22.22
N PHE A 40 18.69 -2.41 22.49
CA PHE A 40 17.23 -2.38 22.38
C PHE A 40 16.62 -1.38 23.36
N GLU A 41 17.22 -1.23 24.53
CA GLU A 41 16.72 -0.28 25.54
C GLU A 41 16.86 1.16 25.06
N ARG A 42 17.98 1.49 24.40
CA ARG A 42 18.15 2.83 23.81
C ARG A 42 17.18 3.06 22.66
N PHE A 43 16.98 2.05 21.83
CA PHE A 43 16.02 2.12 20.71
C PHE A 43 14.61 2.36 21.25
N ARG A 44 14.22 1.59 22.26
CA ARG A 44 12.90 1.73 22.90
C ARG A 44 12.72 3.12 23.49
N ALA A 45 13.72 3.64 24.19
CA ALA A 45 13.66 4.97 24.79
C ALA A 45 13.56 6.06 23.73
N ALA A 46 14.30 5.93 22.62
CA ALA A 46 14.24 6.88 21.51
C ALA A 46 12.86 6.86 20.87
N LEU A 47 12.29 5.66 20.67
CA LEU A 47 10.95 5.54 20.11
C LEU A 47 9.91 6.18 21.02
N SER A 48 10.02 5.95 22.34
CA SER A 48 9.08 6.53 23.30
C SER A 48 9.10 8.06 23.23
N ARG A 49 10.28 8.65 23.12
CA ARG A 49 10.40 10.11 23.00
C ARG A 49 9.84 10.62 21.68
N GLN A 50 10.11 9.90 20.60
CA GLN A 50 9.63 10.29 19.26
C GLN A 50 8.10 10.25 19.19
N LEU A 51 7.50 9.24 19.80
CA LEU A 51 6.04 9.08 19.78
C LEU A 51 5.31 10.19 20.52
N GLU A 52 5.98 10.88 21.45
CA GLU A 52 5.37 12.03 22.11
C GLU A 52 5.08 13.16 21.13
N ALA A 53 5.80 13.21 20.00
CA ALA A 53 5.62 14.24 18.99
C ALA A 53 4.70 13.81 17.85
N VAL A 54 4.26 12.55 17.84
CA VAL A 54 3.42 12.03 16.76
C VAL A 54 2.13 11.44 17.38
N PRO A 55 1.14 12.31 17.65
CA PRO A 55 -0.07 11.85 18.35
C PRO A 55 -0.85 10.77 17.60
N GLU A 56 -0.71 10.66 16.29
CA GLU A 56 -1.39 9.64 15.50
C GLU A 56 -1.09 8.23 16.00
N PHE A 57 0.11 7.98 16.54
CA PHE A 57 0.48 6.67 17.05
C PHE A 57 -0.14 6.34 18.40
N ARG A 58 -0.82 7.29 19.02
CA ARG A 58 -1.48 7.10 20.30
C ARG A 58 -3.00 7.11 20.20
N LEU A 59 -3.54 7.26 18.99
CA LEU A 59 -4.99 7.30 18.76
C LEU A 59 -5.52 5.90 18.51
N LYS A 60 -6.64 5.59 19.16
CA LYS A 60 -7.36 4.34 18.93
C LYS A 60 -8.77 4.64 18.46
N LEU A 61 -9.47 3.61 17.98
CA LEU A 61 -10.84 3.74 17.49
C LEU A 61 -11.84 3.66 18.64
N ALA A 62 -12.89 4.47 18.54
CA ALA A 62 -14.06 4.35 19.37
C ALA A 62 -15.29 4.30 18.47
N ASP A 63 -16.08 3.24 18.60
CA ASP A 63 -17.27 3.05 17.79
C ASP A 63 -18.40 3.98 18.24
N THR A 64 -19.23 4.39 17.30
CA THR A 64 -20.47 5.08 17.64
C THR A 64 -21.51 4.05 18.11
N PRO A 65 -22.47 4.45 18.94
CA PRO A 65 -23.52 3.52 19.37
C PRO A 65 -24.25 2.93 18.18
N LEU A 66 -24.45 1.60 18.23
CA LEU A 66 -25.12 0.84 17.17
C LEU A 66 -24.47 1.00 15.80
N ASN A 67 -23.25 1.51 15.75
CA ASN A 67 -22.50 1.77 14.51
C ASN A 67 -23.29 2.67 13.55
N LEU A 68 -23.97 3.66 14.09
CA LEU A 68 -24.81 4.58 13.29
C LEU A 68 -23.98 5.50 12.40
N ASP A 69 -22.73 5.74 12.74
CA ASP A 69 -21.82 6.55 11.93
C ASP A 69 -20.42 5.94 12.00
N HIS A 70 -19.48 6.51 11.25
CA HIS A 70 -18.11 6.05 11.24
C HIS A 70 -17.47 6.20 12.62
N PRO A 71 -16.51 5.33 12.96
CA PRO A 71 -15.79 5.45 14.24
C PRO A 71 -15.07 6.79 14.37
N VAL A 72 -14.66 7.11 15.58
CA VAL A 72 -13.87 8.31 15.86
C VAL A 72 -12.51 7.91 16.42
N TRP A 73 -11.51 8.76 16.17
CA TRP A 73 -10.18 8.61 16.77
C TRP A 73 -10.20 9.26 18.15
N VAL A 74 -9.76 8.52 19.15
CA VAL A 74 -9.67 9.02 20.53
C VAL A 74 -8.28 8.69 21.06
N ASP A 75 -7.79 9.54 21.96
CA ASP A 75 -6.49 9.32 22.61
C ASP A 75 -6.58 8.06 23.48
N ASP A 76 -5.56 7.20 23.42
CA ASP A 76 -5.48 6.03 24.29
C ASP A 76 -4.81 6.45 25.58
N ASP A 77 -5.60 6.66 26.62
CA ASP A 77 -5.11 7.10 27.93
C ASP A 77 -4.35 5.98 28.65
N ARG A 78 -4.41 4.77 28.15
CA ARG A 78 -3.68 3.62 28.70
C ARG A 78 -2.62 3.11 27.73
N PHE A 79 -2.09 4.00 26.89
CA PHE A 79 -1.10 3.61 25.91
C PHE A 79 0.11 2.99 26.60
N ASP A 80 0.50 1.81 26.10
CA ASP A 80 1.63 1.03 26.63
C ASP A 80 2.50 0.62 25.45
N LEU A 81 3.68 1.19 25.35
CA LEU A 81 4.59 0.89 24.25
C LEU A 81 4.92 -0.61 24.15
N GLY A 82 4.92 -1.30 25.29
CA GLY A 82 5.19 -2.73 25.30
C GLY A 82 4.20 -3.58 24.53
N ARG A 83 2.99 -3.06 24.27
CA ARG A 83 2.01 -3.75 23.42
C ARG A 83 2.34 -3.60 21.93
N HIS A 84 3.12 -2.60 21.57
CA HIS A 84 3.33 -2.22 20.17
C HIS A 84 4.74 -2.50 19.69
N LEU A 85 5.73 -2.54 20.59
CA LEU A 85 7.12 -2.76 20.23
C LEU A 85 7.53 -4.18 20.63
N HIS A 86 7.89 -4.98 19.65
CA HIS A 86 8.26 -6.39 19.85
C HIS A 86 9.67 -6.62 19.35
N ARG A 87 10.33 -7.65 19.86
CA ARG A 87 11.64 -8.07 19.33
C ARG A 87 11.57 -9.55 19.00
N ILE A 88 12.28 -9.91 17.92
CA ILE A 88 12.30 -11.27 17.44
C ILE A 88 13.66 -11.51 16.78
N ALA A 89 14.17 -12.72 16.90
CA ALA A 89 15.43 -13.10 16.25
C ALA A 89 15.16 -13.95 15.03
N LEU A 90 15.94 -13.73 13.98
CA LEU A 90 15.84 -14.55 12.77
C LEU A 90 16.43 -15.93 13.02
N PRO A 91 15.85 -16.97 12.43
CA PRO A 91 16.52 -18.27 12.40
C PRO A 91 17.78 -18.19 11.53
N SER A 92 18.75 -19.04 11.83
CA SER A 92 19.96 -19.14 11.03
C SER A 92 19.61 -19.53 9.59
N PRO A 93 20.27 -18.99 8.56
CA PRO A 93 21.44 -18.10 8.61
C PRO A 93 21.14 -16.61 8.67
N GLY A 94 19.91 -16.20 8.85
CA GLY A 94 19.58 -14.78 9.03
C GLY A 94 19.66 -13.95 7.76
N GLY A 95 19.31 -14.54 6.63
CA GLY A 95 19.31 -13.87 5.34
C GLY A 95 17.95 -13.27 4.97
N PRO A 96 17.85 -12.79 3.71
CA PRO A 96 16.60 -12.17 3.26
C PRO A 96 15.39 -13.09 3.30
N LYS A 97 15.57 -14.38 3.05
CA LYS A 97 14.46 -15.32 3.06
C LYS A 97 13.92 -15.54 4.47
N GLU A 98 14.82 -15.61 5.46
CA GLU A 98 14.39 -15.71 6.86
C GLU A 98 13.67 -14.44 7.31
N LEU A 99 14.18 -13.28 6.89
CA LEU A 99 13.50 -12.01 7.17
C LEU A 99 12.11 -11.99 6.54
N ALA A 100 12.00 -12.43 5.30
CA ALA A 100 10.70 -12.46 4.60
C ALA A 100 9.70 -13.39 5.29
N GLU A 101 10.18 -14.50 5.87
CA GLU A 101 9.30 -15.39 6.64
C GLU A 101 8.72 -14.68 7.87
N ILE A 102 9.55 -13.92 8.58
CA ILE A 102 9.07 -13.12 9.72
C ILE A 102 8.05 -12.09 9.24
N CYS A 103 8.34 -11.42 8.13
CA CYS A 103 7.42 -10.41 7.58
C CYS A 103 6.07 -11.04 7.22
N GLY A 104 6.07 -12.22 6.64
CA GLY A 104 4.84 -12.91 6.30
C GLY A 104 4.03 -13.27 7.55
N HIS A 105 4.72 -13.72 8.58
CA HIS A 105 4.08 -14.01 9.86
C HIS A 105 3.43 -12.75 10.46
N VAL A 106 4.19 -11.66 10.50
CA VAL A 106 3.69 -10.39 11.05
C VAL A 106 2.51 -9.88 10.23
N ALA A 107 2.62 -9.94 8.89
CA ALA A 107 1.55 -9.47 8.01
C ALA A 107 0.27 -10.29 8.15
N GLY A 108 0.37 -11.55 8.51
CA GLY A 108 -0.78 -12.43 8.68
C GLY A 108 -1.49 -12.32 10.01
N LEU A 109 -1.00 -11.47 10.92
CA LEU A 109 -1.62 -11.29 12.23
C LEU A 109 -2.52 -10.06 12.24
N PRO A 110 -3.73 -10.16 12.78
CA PRO A 110 -4.59 -8.98 12.90
C PRO A 110 -4.07 -8.02 13.96
N LEU A 111 -4.45 -6.75 13.83
CA LEU A 111 -4.20 -5.74 14.86
C LEU A 111 -5.39 -5.67 15.80
N ASP A 112 -5.11 -5.44 17.08
CA ASP A 112 -6.14 -5.34 18.10
C ASP A 112 -6.80 -3.97 18.03
N ARG A 113 -8.10 -3.94 17.71
CA ARG A 113 -8.83 -2.68 17.53
C ARG A 113 -9.13 -1.94 18.83
N ASP A 114 -8.86 -2.56 19.99
CA ASP A 114 -8.99 -1.87 21.28
C ASP A 114 -7.80 -1.00 21.62
N HIS A 115 -6.79 -0.99 20.76
CA HIS A 115 -5.55 -0.24 20.93
C HIS A 115 -5.19 0.51 19.65
N PRO A 116 -4.23 1.42 19.68
CA PRO A 116 -3.75 2.03 18.43
C PRO A 116 -3.34 0.97 17.41
N LEU A 117 -3.65 1.22 16.15
CA LEU A 117 -3.61 0.22 15.10
C LEU A 117 -2.25 0.17 14.42
N TRP A 118 -1.22 -0.16 15.20
CA TRP A 118 0.13 -0.35 14.68
C TRP A 118 0.95 -1.24 15.59
N GLU A 119 1.98 -1.85 15.02
CA GLU A 119 3.00 -2.64 15.72
C GLU A 119 4.34 -2.41 15.07
N MET A 120 5.40 -2.54 15.84
CA MET A 120 6.78 -2.45 15.37
C MET A 120 7.54 -3.66 15.87
N TRP A 121 8.22 -4.36 14.96
CA TRP A 121 8.98 -5.57 15.28
C TRP A 121 10.46 -5.30 14.98
N VAL A 122 11.32 -5.37 16.01
CA VAL A 122 12.76 -5.21 15.88
C VAL A 122 13.34 -6.61 15.71
N VAL A 123 14.04 -6.76 14.60
CA VAL A 123 14.48 -8.09 14.18
C VAL A 123 15.98 -8.21 14.28
N UNK A 124 16.47 -8.92 15.06
CA UNK A 124 17.78 -9.22 15.29
C UNK A 124 18.18 -10.42 14.53
N GLY A 125 19.35 -10.69 14.48
CA GLY A 125 19.95 -11.92 13.96
C GLY A 125 20.21 -11.91 12.46
N ARG A 126 20.33 -10.71 11.85
CA ARG A 126 20.75 -10.63 10.45
C ARG A 126 22.20 -11.14 10.33
N HIS A 127 22.48 -11.85 9.25
CA HIS A 127 23.80 -12.40 9.00
C HIS A 127 24.84 -11.28 9.04
N GLY A 128 25.89 -11.45 9.81
CA GLY A 128 26.95 -10.46 9.98
C GLY A 128 26.71 -9.45 11.09
N ASN A 129 25.48 -9.33 11.59
CA ASN A 129 25.09 -8.42 12.70
C ASN A 129 25.35 -6.94 12.42
N ASP A 130 25.54 -6.56 11.18
CA ASP A 130 25.78 -5.15 10.83
C ASP A 130 24.53 -4.46 10.30
N THR A 131 23.40 -5.14 10.30
CA THR A 131 22.12 -4.58 9.87
C THR A 131 21.07 -4.93 10.91
N LEU A 132 20.27 -3.93 11.27
CA LEU A 132 19.11 -4.11 12.11
C LEU A 132 17.87 -3.97 11.22
N SER A 133 17.01 -4.98 11.25
CA SER A 133 15.77 -4.90 10.47
C SER A 133 14.61 -4.54 11.39
N VAL A 134 13.71 -3.70 10.89
CA VAL A 134 12.51 -3.30 11.64
C VAL A 134 11.32 -3.45 10.71
N VAL A 135 10.28 -4.13 11.19
CA VAL A 135 9.03 -4.25 10.46
C VAL A 135 7.99 -3.38 11.15
N LEU A 136 7.55 -2.34 10.48
CA LEU A 136 6.49 -1.47 10.98
C LEU A 136 5.20 -1.86 10.30
N LYS A 137 4.17 -2.16 11.09
CA LYS A 137 2.86 -2.56 10.59
C LYS A 137 1.83 -1.56 11.10
N ALA A 138 0.96 -1.09 10.20
CA ALA A 138 -0.13 -0.18 10.56
C ALA A 138 -1.36 -0.52 9.72
N HIS A 139 -2.54 -0.30 10.29
CA HIS A 139 -3.77 -0.50 9.54
C HIS A 139 -3.90 0.55 8.45
N HIS A 140 -4.45 0.17 7.31
CA HIS A 140 -4.61 1.09 6.18
C HIS A 140 -5.53 2.26 6.51
N ALA A 141 -6.42 2.11 7.50
CA ALA A 141 -7.26 3.21 7.95
C ALA A 141 -6.45 4.36 8.56
N VAL A 142 -5.26 4.06 9.09
CA VAL A 142 -4.37 5.07 9.69
C VAL A 142 -3.56 5.78 8.62
N VAL A 143 -3.09 5.03 7.62
CA VAL A 143 -2.15 5.54 6.62
C VAL A 143 -2.54 5.01 5.23
N ASP A 144 -2.30 5.82 4.20
CA ASP A 144 -2.24 5.32 2.83
C ASP A 144 -0.77 5.31 2.39
N GLY A 145 -0.52 4.97 1.12
CA GLY A 145 0.85 4.87 0.65
C GLY A 145 1.64 6.16 0.82
N VAL A 146 1.05 7.28 0.40
CA VAL A 146 1.70 8.60 0.52
C VAL A 146 1.67 9.08 1.98
N GLY A 147 0.53 8.93 2.63
CA GLY A 147 0.39 9.31 4.03
C GLY A 147 1.28 8.47 4.94
N GLY A 148 1.46 7.20 4.62
CA GLY A 148 2.34 6.31 5.37
C GLY A 148 3.79 6.74 5.27
N ALA A 149 4.24 7.19 4.09
CA ALA A 149 5.59 7.70 3.93
C ALA A 149 5.80 8.96 4.77
N ASN A 150 4.81 9.86 4.78
CA ASN A 150 4.89 11.07 5.59
C ASN A 150 4.92 10.75 7.09
N LEU A 151 4.12 9.78 7.52
CA LEU A 151 4.07 9.38 8.92
C LEU A 151 5.40 8.76 9.35
N LEU A 152 5.99 7.94 8.50
CA LEU A 152 7.30 7.36 8.76
C LEU A 152 8.37 8.44 8.84
N ALA A 153 8.29 9.45 7.98
CA ALA A 153 9.25 10.56 8.00
C ALA A 153 9.21 11.32 9.32
N GLN A 154 8.04 11.37 9.97
CA GLN A 154 7.92 12.01 11.29
C GLN A 154 8.63 11.23 12.39
N LEU A 155 8.88 9.94 12.16
CA LEU A 155 9.67 9.11 13.10
C LEU A 155 11.16 9.17 12.81
N CYS A 156 11.56 9.87 11.74
CA CYS A 156 12.96 9.93 11.31
C CYS A 156 13.53 11.31 11.52
N GLY A 157 14.86 11.36 11.65
CA GLY A 157 15.61 12.61 11.65
C GLY A 157 16.54 12.67 10.47
N THR A 158 17.16 13.84 10.27
CA THR A 158 18.10 14.04 9.17
C THR A 158 19.55 13.83 9.58
N ALA A 159 19.78 13.54 10.85
CA ALA A 159 21.12 13.26 11.41
C ALA A 159 20.97 12.22 12.52
N PRO A 160 22.03 11.42 12.78
CA PRO A 160 21.92 10.40 13.84
C PRO A 160 21.74 10.98 15.23
N ASP A 161 22.25 12.19 15.47
CA ASP A 161 22.16 12.85 16.76
C ASP A 161 21.09 13.95 16.80
N ALA A 162 20.12 13.90 15.87
CA ALA A 162 19.05 14.89 15.86
C ALA A 162 18.29 14.87 17.19
N PRO A 163 18.01 16.04 17.78
CA PRO A 163 17.28 16.07 19.05
C PRO A 163 15.86 15.56 18.84
N PRO A 164 15.26 14.97 19.88
CA PRO A 164 13.87 14.54 19.74
C PRO A 164 12.97 15.75 19.52
N PRO A 165 11.91 15.60 18.72
CA PRO A 165 11.00 16.72 18.50
C PRO A 165 10.23 17.04 19.77
N GLU A 166 9.69 18.25 19.82
CA GLU A 166 8.92 18.68 20.98
C GLU A 166 7.63 17.87 21.10
N PRO A 167 7.24 17.49 22.32
CA PRO A 167 5.99 16.75 22.50
C PRO A 167 4.79 17.54 21.96
N ALA A 168 3.89 16.85 21.29
CA ALA A 168 2.66 17.44 20.77
C ALA A 168 1.64 17.52 21.91
N ALA A 169 0.74 18.51 21.80
CA ALA A 169 -0.33 18.65 22.77
C ALA A 169 -1.28 17.45 22.64
N ARG A 170 -1.67 16.90 23.80
CA ARG A 170 -2.62 15.79 23.82
C ARG A 170 -4.04 16.31 23.61
N THR A 171 -4.79 15.60 22.79
CA THR A 171 -6.22 15.88 22.68
C THR A 171 -6.90 15.43 23.96
N GLY A 172 -7.86 16.20 24.42
CA GLY A 172 -8.59 15.87 25.64
C GLY A 172 -9.38 14.58 25.50
N THR A 173 -9.73 14.01 26.65
CA THR A 173 -10.57 12.81 26.69
C THR A 173 -11.94 13.13 26.07
N VAL A 174 -12.41 12.22 25.21
CA VAL A 174 -13.69 12.40 24.55
C VAL A 174 -14.76 11.66 25.35
N ASN A 175 -15.81 12.37 25.63
CA ASN A 175 -16.95 11.87 26.37
C ASN A 175 -17.80 10.94 25.47
N ARG A 176 -18.29 9.82 26.06
CA ARG A 176 -19.14 8.88 25.31
C ARG A 176 -20.41 9.56 24.78
N LEU A 177 -20.90 10.56 25.53
CA LEU A 177 -22.07 11.30 25.10
C LEU A 177 -21.80 12.11 23.84
N GLN A 178 -20.61 12.70 23.73
CA GLN A 178 -20.22 13.43 22.52
C GLN A 178 -20.12 12.50 21.30
N ILE A 179 -19.61 11.30 21.50
CA ILE A 179 -19.53 10.30 20.45
C ILE A 179 -20.94 9.88 20.01
N ALA A 180 -21.82 9.64 20.98
CA ALA A 180 -23.20 9.24 20.69
C ALA A 180 -23.97 10.35 19.95
N ALA A 181 -23.83 11.59 20.41
CA ALA A 181 -24.50 12.73 19.77
C ALA A 181 -24.01 12.92 18.34
N GLY A 182 -22.69 12.83 18.14
CA GLY A 182 -22.10 12.94 16.80
C GLY A 182 -22.57 11.84 15.87
N GLY A 183 -22.69 10.61 16.39
CA GLY A 183 -23.18 9.48 15.62
C GLY A 183 -24.63 9.65 15.20
N LEU A 184 -25.47 10.13 16.10
CA LEU A 184 -26.89 10.40 15.78
C LEU A 184 -27.03 11.50 14.74
N ILE A 185 -26.24 12.58 14.88
CA ILE A 185 -26.28 13.68 13.91
C ILE A 185 -25.81 13.18 12.55
N GLY A 186 -24.74 12.39 12.50
CA GLY A 186 -24.25 11.83 11.26
C GLY A 186 -25.27 10.93 10.58
N ALA A 187 -25.95 10.09 11.35
CA ALA A 187 -26.99 9.22 10.82
C ALA A 187 -28.18 10.03 10.28
N ALA A 188 -28.55 11.07 11.00
CA ALA A 188 -29.67 11.92 10.59
C ALA A 188 -29.38 12.68 9.29
N LEU A 189 -28.12 13.05 9.05
CA LEU A 189 -27.73 13.78 7.85
C LEU A 189 -27.44 12.85 6.66
N ARG A 190 -27.44 11.53 6.86
CA ARG A 190 -27.07 10.59 5.80
C ARG A 190 -27.94 10.66 4.55
N PRO A 191 -29.30 10.78 4.66
CA PRO A 191 -30.11 10.91 3.45
C PRO A 191 -29.78 12.16 2.65
N TRP A 192 -29.49 13.26 3.32
CA TRP A 192 -29.11 14.52 2.65
C TRP A 192 -27.76 14.36 1.94
N ARG A 193 -26.79 13.73 2.62
CA ARG A 193 -25.48 13.49 2.03
C ARG A 193 -25.58 12.58 0.82
N LEU A 194 -26.41 11.54 0.91
CA LEU A 194 -26.63 10.63 -0.21
C LEU A 194 -27.22 11.36 -1.41
N ALA A 195 -28.20 12.24 -1.17
CA ALA A 195 -28.85 13.00 -2.23
C ALA A 195 -27.86 13.92 -2.95
N ARG A 196 -26.81 14.37 -2.27
CA ARG A 196 -25.81 15.23 -2.87
C ARG A 196 -24.80 14.43 -3.71
N VAL A 197 -24.60 13.14 -3.41
CA VAL A 197 -23.62 12.31 -4.11
C VAL A 197 -24.20 11.73 -5.40
N LEU A 198 -25.49 11.44 -5.43
CA LEU A 198 -26.14 10.77 -6.57
C LEU A 198 -25.99 11.50 -7.90
N PRO A 199 -26.21 12.84 -7.99
CA PRO A 199 -26.06 13.52 -9.28
C PRO A 199 -24.64 13.46 -9.84
N ALA A 200 -23.62 13.63 -8.98
CA ALA A 200 -22.23 13.55 -9.41
C ALA A 200 -21.88 12.15 -9.91
N THR A 201 -22.42 11.12 -9.25
CA THR A 201 -22.22 9.74 -9.68
C THR A 201 -22.84 9.48 -11.04
N ALA A 202 -24.06 9.94 -11.25
CA ALA A 202 -24.76 9.77 -12.53
C ALA A 202 -23.99 10.45 -13.67
N LEU A 203 -23.49 11.65 -13.42
CA LEU A 203 -22.73 12.39 -14.42
C LEU A 203 -21.43 11.68 -14.77
N THR A 204 -20.70 11.20 -13.76
CA THR A 204 -19.44 10.49 -13.95
C THR A 204 -19.64 9.19 -14.75
N LEU A 205 -20.71 8.45 -14.41
CA LEU A 205 -21.03 7.22 -15.13
C LEU A 205 -21.38 7.50 -16.58
N ALA A 206 -22.17 8.56 -16.83
CA ALA A 206 -22.55 8.94 -18.19
C ALA A 206 -21.31 9.32 -19.02
N GLU A 207 -20.41 10.10 -18.44
CA GLU A 207 -19.16 10.48 -19.12
C GLU A 207 -18.29 9.26 -19.42
N THR A 208 -18.22 8.32 -18.47
CA THR A 208 -17.44 7.08 -18.67
C THR A 208 -18.00 6.25 -19.82
N VAL A 209 -19.33 6.11 -19.87
CA VAL A 209 -19.98 5.35 -20.93
C VAL A 209 -19.75 6.02 -22.30
N LEU A 210 -19.89 7.34 -22.36
CA LEU A 210 -19.68 8.08 -23.61
C LEU A 210 -18.25 7.94 -24.12
N ARG A 211 -17.27 7.99 -23.21
CA ARG A 211 -15.86 7.82 -23.59
C ARG A 211 -15.58 6.42 -24.08
N ALA A 212 -16.17 5.40 -23.43
CA ALA A 212 -16.02 4.02 -23.87
C ALA A 212 -16.56 3.80 -25.28
N ARG A 213 -17.68 4.48 -25.61
CA ARG A 213 -18.27 4.40 -26.96
C ARG A 213 -17.43 5.14 -27.99
N GLY A 214 -16.65 6.13 -27.55
CA GLY A 214 -15.78 6.91 -28.43
C GLY A 214 -14.50 6.19 -28.86
N GLY A 215 -14.29 4.95 -28.44
CA GLY A 215 -13.15 4.15 -28.87
C GLY A 215 -11.85 4.39 -28.13
N GLY A 216 -11.87 5.21 -27.10
CA GLY A 216 -10.69 5.46 -26.29
C GLY A 216 -10.63 4.55 -25.09
N GLN A 217 -10.18 3.31 -25.26
CA GLN A 217 -10.00 2.40 -24.12
C GLN A 217 -8.68 2.69 -23.43
N THR A 218 -8.72 3.61 -22.49
CA THR A 218 -7.52 4.01 -21.75
C THR A 218 -7.34 3.24 -20.45
N MET A 219 -8.44 2.71 -19.90
CA MET A 219 -8.41 1.87 -18.70
C MET A 219 -9.01 0.51 -19.03
N ALA A 220 -8.58 -0.51 -18.26
CA ALA A 220 -9.16 -1.83 -18.41
C ALA A 220 -10.64 -1.81 -18.01
N ALA A 221 -11.46 -2.53 -18.76
CA ALA A 221 -12.86 -2.70 -18.40
C ALA A 221 -12.97 -3.51 -17.10
N PRO A 222 -14.01 -3.26 -16.29
CA PRO A 222 -14.23 -4.13 -15.13
C PRO A 222 -14.39 -5.59 -15.55
N PHE A 223 -13.80 -6.49 -14.77
CA PHE A 223 -13.85 -7.94 -15.01
C PHE A 223 -13.26 -8.36 -16.36
N ALA A 224 -12.27 -7.60 -16.84
CA ALA A 224 -11.53 -7.96 -18.05
C ALA A 224 -10.26 -8.75 -17.73
N ALA A 225 -9.93 -8.95 -16.46
CA ALA A 225 -8.71 -9.63 -16.07
C ALA A 225 -8.79 -11.11 -16.38
N PRO A 226 -7.72 -11.71 -16.93
CA PRO A 226 -7.71 -13.16 -17.16
C PRO A 226 -7.56 -13.92 -15.84
N ALA A 227 -7.87 -15.21 -15.84
CA ALA A 227 -7.60 -16.06 -14.69
C ALA A 227 -6.10 -16.34 -14.60
N THR A 228 -5.56 -16.25 -13.40
CA THR A 228 -4.14 -16.52 -13.15
C THR A 228 -3.98 -17.32 -11.86
N PRO A 229 -2.77 -17.87 -11.59
CA PRO A 229 -2.52 -18.51 -10.31
C PRO A 229 -2.68 -17.57 -9.10
N PHE A 230 -2.59 -16.26 -9.31
CA PHE A 230 -2.77 -15.28 -8.23
C PHE A 230 -4.23 -15.17 -7.79
N ASN A 231 -5.16 -15.61 -8.62
CA ASN A 231 -6.59 -15.40 -8.38
C ASN A 231 -7.19 -16.62 -7.69
N GLY A 232 -8.02 -16.37 -6.71
CA GLY A 232 -8.68 -17.40 -5.96
C GLY A 232 -9.02 -16.95 -4.56
N THR A 233 -9.62 -17.85 -3.80
CA THR A 233 -9.90 -17.61 -2.40
C THR A 233 -8.62 -17.81 -1.60
N PHE A 234 -8.22 -16.80 -0.85
CA PHE A 234 -7.01 -16.92 -0.04
C PHE A 234 -7.35 -17.00 1.46
N THR A 235 -6.41 -17.58 2.20
CA THR A 235 -6.52 -17.72 3.65
C THR A 235 -5.90 -16.49 4.33
N ARG A 236 -5.78 -16.57 5.66
CA ARG A 236 -5.12 -15.50 6.42
C ARG A 236 -3.59 -15.56 6.30
N ARG A 237 -3.03 -16.67 5.86
CA ARG A 237 -1.59 -16.83 5.74
C ARG A 237 -1.04 -15.88 4.68
N ARG A 238 0.12 -15.33 4.98
CA ARG A 238 0.82 -14.42 4.06
C ARG A 238 2.25 -14.88 3.87
N ASN A 239 2.75 -14.72 2.65
CA ASN A 239 4.18 -14.86 2.39
C ASN A 239 4.69 -13.60 1.71
N VAL A 240 6.00 -13.39 1.81
CA VAL A 240 6.66 -12.17 1.39
C VAL A 240 7.91 -12.53 0.62
N ALA A 241 8.23 -11.74 -0.39
CA ALA A 241 9.52 -11.77 -1.05
C ALA A 241 9.96 -10.33 -1.29
N LEU A 242 11.26 -10.13 -1.32
CA LEU A 242 11.84 -8.80 -1.44
C LEU A 242 12.77 -8.76 -2.65
N ALA A 243 12.76 -7.65 -3.38
CA ALA A 243 13.66 -7.44 -4.50
C ALA A 243 14.14 -5.99 -4.47
N GLY A 244 15.20 -5.73 -5.20
CA GLY A 244 15.71 -4.39 -5.35
C GLY A 244 16.31 -4.21 -6.71
N VAL A 245 16.14 -3.03 -7.29
CA VAL A 245 16.76 -2.69 -8.57
C VAL A 245 17.43 -1.33 -8.46
N ASP A 246 18.44 -1.12 -9.30
CA ASP A 246 19.23 0.10 -9.30
C ASP A 246 18.45 1.23 -9.94
N LEU A 247 18.29 2.34 -9.22
CA LEU A 247 17.52 3.49 -9.72
C LEU A 247 18.20 4.14 -10.91
N GLU A 248 19.55 4.19 -10.93
CA GLU A 248 20.25 4.80 -12.07
C GLU A 248 20.04 3.99 -13.35
N ASP A 249 19.98 2.68 -13.25
CA ASP A 249 19.66 1.84 -14.42
C ASP A 249 18.23 2.13 -14.90
N VAL A 250 17.29 2.30 -13.98
CA VAL A 250 15.91 2.67 -14.32
C VAL A 250 15.89 4.04 -15.03
N LYS A 251 16.64 5.00 -14.51
CA LYS A 251 16.71 6.34 -15.12
C LYS A 251 17.38 6.31 -16.49
N ALA A 252 18.36 5.43 -16.70
CA ALA A 252 19.00 5.29 -18.01
C ALA A 252 18.00 4.78 -19.04
N VAL A 253 17.17 3.82 -18.67
CA VAL A 253 16.10 3.33 -19.56
C VAL A 253 15.10 4.45 -19.85
N LYS A 254 14.69 5.18 -18.82
CA LYS A 254 13.79 6.31 -18.95
C LYS A 254 14.32 7.33 -19.97
N ARG A 255 15.57 7.72 -19.82
CA ARG A 255 16.17 8.75 -20.68
C ARG A 255 16.30 8.26 -22.12
N HIS A 256 16.71 7.00 -22.29
CA HIS A 256 16.91 6.45 -23.64
C HIS A 256 15.61 6.37 -24.43
N PHE A 257 14.52 5.93 -23.80
CA PHE A 257 13.25 5.71 -24.50
C PHE A 257 12.28 6.89 -24.35
N GLY A 258 12.61 7.92 -23.57
CA GLY A 258 11.76 9.09 -23.42
C GLY A 258 10.45 8.79 -22.70
N VAL A 259 10.53 8.04 -21.60
CA VAL A 259 9.38 7.66 -20.79
C VAL A 259 9.59 8.12 -19.35
N THR A 260 8.65 7.83 -18.47
CA THR A 260 8.78 8.22 -17.06
C THR A 260 9.38 7.07 -16.24
N VAL A 261 9.85 7.40 -15.02
CA VAL A 261 10.30 6.37 -14.08
C VAL A 261 9.17 5.40 -13.80
N ASN A 262 7.96 5.90 -13.61
CA ASN A 262 6.81 5.04 -13.34
C ASN A 262 6.53 4.08 -14.50
N ASP A 263 6.72 4.53 -15.74
CA ASP A 263 6.57 3.65 -16.90
C ASP A 263 7.57 2.51 -16.87
N VAL A 264 8.84 2.83 -16.54
CA VAL A 264 9.89 1.80 -16.49
C VAL A 264 9.61 0.82 -15.34
N VAL A 265 9.20 1.34 -14.18
CA VAL A 265 8.87 0.48 -13.03
C VAL A 265 7.72 -0.48 -13.40
N THR A 266 6.68 0.05 -14.05
CA THR A 266 5.56 -0.78 -14.48
C THR A 266 6.01 -1.83 -15.48
N ALA A 267 6.90 -1.46 -16.42
CA ALA A 267 7.41 -2.41 -17.41
C ALA A 267 8.27 -3.49 -16.76
N ILE A 268 9.06 -3.16 -15.74
CA ILE A 268 9.84 -4.14 -15.01
C ILE A 268 8.90 -5.14 -14.30
N CYS A 269 7.85 -4.63 -13.67
CA CYS A 269 6.85 -5.49 -13.03
C CYS A 269 6.19 -6.42 -14.06
N ALA A 270 5.81 -5.86 -15.21
CA ALA A 270 5.18 -6.65 -16.27
C ALA A 270 6.12 -7.73 -16.79
N GLY A 271 7.40 -7.39 -16.99
CA GLY A 271 8.38 -8.36 -17.44
C GLY A 271 8.62 -9.48 -16.43
N ALA A 272 8.67 -9.13 -15.15
CA ALA A 272 8.86 -10.12 -14.09
C ALA A 272 7.64 -11.04 -14.00
N LEU A 273 6.44 -10.49 -14.08
CA LEU A 273 5.22 -11.28 -14.05
C LEU A 273 5.12 -12.18 -15.27
N ARG A 274 5.48 -11.66 -16.43
CA ARG A 274 5.47 -12.46 -17.67
C ARG A 274 6.40 -13.67 -17.51
N GLN A 275 7.62 -13.45 -17.02
CA GLN A 275 8.59 -14.55 -16.87
C GLN A 275 8.09 -15.57 -15.84
N PHE A 276 7.57 -15.09 -14.71
CA PHE A 276 7.06 -15.96 -13.67
C PHE A 276 5.94 -16.86 -14.19
N LEU A 277 4.99 -16.27 -14.91
CA LEU A 277 3.84 -17.02 -15.44
C LEU A 277 4.24 -17.92 -16.60
N ALA A 278 5.15 -17.47 -17.47
CA ALA A 278 5.62 -18.29 -18.58
C ALA A 278 6.35 -19.54 -18.06
N ASP A 279 7.16 -19.40 -17.01
CA ASP A 279 7.87 -20.53 -16.42
C ASP A 279 6.93 -21.58 -15.85
N ARG A 280 5.68 -21.20 -15.56
CA ARG A 280 4.66 -22.08 -14.99
C ARG A 280 3.60 -22.50 -16.02
N ASP A 281 3.84 -22.16 -17.28
CA ASP A 281 2.91 -22.45 -18.38
C ASP A 281 1.51 -21.85 -18.09
N ALA A 282 1.50 -20.66 -17.49
CA ALA A 282 0.28 -19.99 -17.03
C ALA A 282 0.15 -18.56 -17.54
N LEU A 283 0.96 -18.17 -18.53
CA LEU A 283 0.91 -16.81 -19.07
C LEU A 283 -0.33 -16.63 -19.95
N PRO A 284 -1.26 -15.73 -19.59
CA PRO A 284 -2.43 -15.51 -20.45
C PRO A 284 -2.07 -14.81 -21.75
N GLU A 285 -2.91 -15.01 -22.75
CA GLU A 285 -2.75 -14.36 -24.07
C GLU A 285 -3.22 -12.91 -24.05
N VAL A 286 -3.94 -12.51 -23.01
CA VAL A 286 -4.42 -11.14 -22.84
C VAL A 286 -3.65 -10.50 -21.67
N PRO A 287 -3.58 -9.15 -21.61
CA PRO A 287 -2.79 -8.53 -20.55
C PRO A 287 -3.37 -8.76 -19.16
N LEU A 288 -2.49 -8.88 -18.16
CA LEU A 288 -2.90 -8.82 -16.78
C LEU A 288 -3.44 -7.43 -16.45
N VAL A 289 -4.35 -7.39 -15.49
CA VAL A 289 -4.95 -6.13 -15.03
C VAL A 289 -4.50 -5.89 -13.59
N ALA A 290 -3.91 -4.73 -13.37
CA ALA A 290 -3.49 -4.31 -12.04
C ALA A 290 -4.41 -3.23 -11.53
N SER A 291 -4.76 -3.32 -10.24
CA SER A 291 -5.41 -2.23 -9.52
C SER A 291 -4.31 -1.32 -8.98
N VAL A 292 -4.29 -0.07 -9.42
CA VAL A 292 -3.22 0.88 -9.11
C VAL A 292 -3.82 2.00 -8.26
N PRO A 293 -3.39 2.16 -7.01
CA PRO A 293 -3.84 3.29 -6.21
C PRO A 293 -3.23 4.59 -6.73
N VAL A 294 -4.05 5.62 -6.79
CA VAL A 294 -3.64 6.95 -7.25
C VAL A 294 -3.93 7.93 -6.13
N SER A 295 -2.90 8.66 -5.70
CA SER A 295 -3.05 9.64 -4.64
C SER A 295 -3.85 10.84 -5.11
N VAL A 296 -4.79 11.29 -4.26
CA VAL A 296 -5.52 12.53 -4.49
C VAL A 296 -5.13 13.60 -3.47
N HIS A 297 -4.00 13.41 -2.78
CA HIS A 297 -3.49 14.42 -1.84
C HIS A 297 -3.29 15.74 -2.57
N GLY A 298 -3.81 16.82 -2.01
CA GLY A 298 -3.73 18.14 -2.60
C GLY A 298 -4.73 18.41 -3.71
N LYS A 299 -5.45 17.40 -4.17
CA LYS A 299 -6.48 17.53 -5.20
C LYS A 299 -7.88 17.40 -4.62
N SER A 300 -7.98 17.07 -3.34
CA SER A 300 -9.25 16.87 -2.67
C SER A 300 -9.30 17.71 -1.40
N SER A 301 -10.43 18.36 -1.17
CA SER A 301 -10.69 19.07 0.08
C SER A 301 -11.36 18.17 1.11
N ARG A 302 -11.63 16.92 0.76
CA ARG A 302 -12.29 15.98 1.66
C ARG A 302 -11.39 15.60 2.83
N PRO A 303 -11.94 15.48 4.05
CA PRO A 303 -11.13 15.10 5.20
C PRO A 303 -10.74 13.61 5.15
N GLY A 304 -9.69 13.27 5.86
CA GLY A 304 -9.27 11.90 6.01
C GLY A 304 -7.80 11.71 5.79
N ARG A 305 -7.29 10.60 6.31
CA ARG A 305 -5.87 10.24 6.18
C ARG A 305 -5.62 9.54 4.85
N ASN A 306 -6.58 8.74 4.39
CA ASN A 306 -6.49 8.07 3.10
C ASN A 306 -7.08 8.98 2.03
N GLN A 307 -6.22 9.43 1.12
CA GLN A 307 -6.64 10.25 -0.01
C GLN A 307 -6.20 9.56 -1.28
N THR A 308 -6.82 8.41 -1.52
CA THR A 308 -6.46 7.52 -2.61
C THR A 308 -7.70 7.13 -3.38
N THR A 309 -7.58 7.11 -4.68
CA THR A 309 -8.56 6.47 -5.56
C THR A 309 -7.85 5.32 -6.30
N TRP A 310 -8.60 4.57 -7.09
CA TRP A 310 -8.07 3.37 -7.74
C TRP A 310 -8.33 3.44 -9.23
N MET A 311 -7.39 2.92 -10.02
CA MET A 311 -7.65 2.72 -11.43
C MET A 311 -7.15 1.34 -11.85
N LEU A 312 -7.77 0.80 -12.91
CA LEU A 312 -7.42 -0.50 -13.46
C LEU A 312 -6.52 -0.27 -14.67
N CYS A 313 -5.35 -0.88 -14.64
CA CYS A 313 -4.34 -0.71 -15.68
C CYS A 313 -3.97 -2.04 -16.29
N ARG A 314 -3.84 -2.07 -17.63
CA ARG A 314 -3.30 -3.23 -18.32
C ARG A 314 -1.79 -3.21 -18.24
N LEU A 315 -1.19 -4.35 -17.91
CA LEU A 315 0.25 -4.44 -17.77
C LEU A 315 0.98 -4.90 -19.04
N GLU A 316 0.24 -5.20 -20.11
CA GLU A 316 0.79 -5.60 -21.39
C GLU A 316 1.75 -6.80 -21.29
N THR A 317 1.44 -7.72 -20.38
CA THR A 317 2.25 -8.90 -20.11
C THR A 317 2.28 -9.89 -21.27
N HIS A 318 1.30 -9.80 -22.18
CA HIS A 318 1.23 -10.65 -23.36
C HIS A 318 2.25 -10.27 -24.44
N ILE A 319 2.84 -9.07 -24.36
CA ILE A 319 3.80 -8.60 -25.35
C ILE A 319 5.18 -9.13 -25.00
N ASP A 320 5.77 -9.87 -25.95
CA ASP A 320 7.05 -10.54 -25.70
C ASP A 320 8.25 -9.57 -25.73
N ASP A 321 8.26 -8.66 -26.70
CA ASP A 321 9.39 -7.74 -26.86
C ASP A 321 9.41 -6.69 -25.74
N PRO A 322 10.52 -6.57 -24.98
CA PRO A 322 10.52 -5.66 -23.83
C PRO A 322 10.39 -4.18 -24.18
N VAL A 323 10.94 -3.74 -25.33
CA VAL A 323 10.82 -2.33 -25.72
C VAL A 323 9.38 -2.04 -26.15
N HIS A 324 8.79 -2.91 -26.98
CA HIS A 324 7.39 -2.78 -27.39
C HIS A 324 6.48 -2.75 -26.17
N ARG A 325 6.75 -3.62 -25.19
CA ARG A 325 5.98 -3.67 -23.96
C ARG A 325 6.09 -2.35 -23.18
N LEU A 326 7.32 -1.83 -23.04
CA LEU A 326 7.55 -0.56 -22.32
C LEU A 326 6.83 0.60 -23.00
N ILE A 327 6.96 0.73 -24.32
CA ILE A 327 6.34 1.85 -25.04
C ILE A 327 4.82 1.76 -24.97
N THR A 328 4.26 0.57 -25.12
CA THR A 328 2.80 0.38 -25.01
C THR A 328 2.32 0.74 -23.62
N ILE A 329 3.05 0.33 -22.57
CA ILE A 329 2.72 0.70 -21.19
C ILE A 329 2.76 2.21 -21.01
N ALA A 330 3.79 2.87 -21.54
CA ALA A 330 3.92 4.33 -21.40
C ALA A 330 2.75 5.07 -22.06
N GLU A 331 2.33 4.63 -23.24
CA GLU A 331 1.21 5.22 -23.95
C GLU A 331 -0.10 5.03 -23.17
N LYS A 332 -0.31 3.81 -22.65
CA LYS A 332 -1.51 3.53 -21.85
C LYS A 332 -1.53 4.27 -20.53
N ASN A 333 -0.38 4.41 -19.87
CA ASN A 333 -0.30 5.17 -18.62
C ASN A 333 -0.63 6.64 -18.84
N ALA A 334 -0.14 7.24 -19.92
CA ALA A 334 -0.44 8.64 -20.24
C ALA A 334 -1.93 8.85 -20.47
N ALA A 335 -2.55 7.94 -21.23
CA ALA A 335 -3.98 8.00 -21.50
C ALA A 335 -4.81 7.76 -20.22
N ALA A 336 -4.37 6.85 -19.38
CA ALA A 336 -5.06 6.53 -18.13
C ALA A 336 -5.04 7.72 -17.16
N LYS A 337 -3.94 8.46 -17.12
CA LYS A 337 -3.86 9.66 -16.29
C LYS A 337 -4.87 10.72 -16.72
N GLU A 338 -5.02 10.92 -18.03
CA GLU A 338 -6.00 11.87 -18.55
C GLU A 338 -7.41 11.42 -18.20
N HIS A 339 -7.71 10.11 -18.31
CA HIS A 339 -9.01 9.56 -17.99
C HIS A 339 -9.32 9.73 -16.50
N ALA A 340 -8.38 9.42 -15.62
CA ALA A 340 -8.56 9.54 -14.18
C ALA A 340 -8.80 10.99 -13.76
N ALA A 341 -8.08 11.95 -14.37
CA ALA A 341 -8.26 13.37 -14.09
C ALA A 341 -9.68 13.82 -14.47
N ALA A 342 -10.23 13.27 -15.56
CA ALA A 342 -11.55 13.63 -16.03
C ALA A 342 -12.68 13.02 -15.18
N MET A 343 -12.44 11.85 -14.55
CA MET A 343 -13.45 11.18 -13.73
C MET A 343 -13.68 11.84 -12.37
N GLY A 344 -12.78 12.70 -11.93
CA GLY A 344 -12.85 13.33 -10.63
C GLY A 344 -12.28 12.46 -9.52
N PRO A 345 -11.32 12.99 -8.75
CA PRO A 345 -10.58 12.18 -7.79
C PRO A 345 -11.33 11.90 -6.49
N THR A 346 -12.51 12.49 -6.26
CA THR A 346 -13.16 12.46 -4.96
C THR A 346 -14.42 11.61 -4.89
N LEU A 347 -14.81 10.94 -6.00
CA LEU A 347 -16.08 10.22 -6.02
C LEU A 347 -16.10 9.05 -5.02
N LEU A 348 -15.01 8.29 -4.93
CA LEU A 348 -14.91 7.20 -3.96
C LEU A 348 -14.99 7.73 -2.53
N GLN A 349 -14.32 8.87 -2.26
CA GLN A 349 -14.39 9.49 -0.95
C GLN A 349 -15.82 9.91 -0.60
N ASP A 350 -16.56 10.46 -1.56
CA ASP A 350 -17.92 10.90 -1.33
C ASP A 350 -18.83 9.72 -1.00
N TRP A 351 -18.73 8.62 -1.75
CA TRP A 351 -19.56 7.44 -1.48
C TRP A 351 -19.23 6.78 -0.15
N THR A 352 -17.94 6.64 0.18
CA THR A 352 -17.57 6.04 1.45
C THR A 352 -17.95 6.90 2.64
N GLN A 353 -18.08 8.22 2.43
CA GLN A 353 -18.51 9.10 3.52
C GLN A 353 -19.98 8.86 3.90
N VAL A 354 -20.85 8.52 2.95
CA VAL A 354 -22.26 8.29 3.24
C VAL A 354 -22.58 6.83 3.57
N ALA A 355 -21.75 5.88 3.15
CA ALA A 355 -21.99 4.46 3.40
C ALA A 355 -21.37 4.04 4.73
N GLY A 356 -22.22 3.80 5.74
CA GLY A 356 -21.74 3.36 7.04
C GLY A 356 -21.52 1.87 7.10
N GLN A 357 -21.10 1.38 8.27
CA GLN A 357 -20.78 -0.03 8.48
C GLN A 357 -21.98 -0.94 8.19
N THR A 358 -23.17 -0.53 8.59
CA THR A 358 -24.38 -1.32 8.37
C THR A 358 -24.67 -1.48 6.87
N VAL A 359 -24.52 -0.39 6.10
CA VAL A 359 -24.72 -0.42 4.66
C VAL A 359 -23.70 -1.36 4.02
N PHE A 360 -22.42 -1.26 4.43
CA PHE A 360 -21.38 -2.15 3.92
C PHE A 360 -21.64 -3.59 4.28
N GLY A 361 -22.13 -3.86 5.50
CA GLY A 361 -22.46 -5.21 5.92
C GLY A 361 -23.57 -5.83 5.07
N VAL A 362 -24.60 -5.07 4.78
CA VAL A 362 -25.68 -5.52 3.92
C VAL A 362 -25.16 -5.75 2.50
N ALA A 363 -24.38 -4.81 1.98
CA ALA A 363 -23.83 -4.94 0.63
C ALA A 363 -22.95 -6.19 0.50
N ARG A 364 -22.11 -6.46 1.50
CA ARG A 364 -21.26 -7.64 1.49
C ARG A 364 -22.06 -8.95 1.46
N LYS A 365 -23.20 -8.97 2.14
CA LYS A 365 -24.06 -10.16 2.15
C LYS A 365 -24.81 -10.34 0.84
N LEU A 366 -25.15 -9.23 0.17
CA LEU A 366 -25.95 -9.28 -1.05
C LEU A 366 -25.11 -9.44 -2.32
N LEU A 367 -23.87 -8.93 -2.32
CA LEU A 367 -23.02 -8.97 -3.52
C LEU A 367 -22.80 -10.39 -4.06
N PRO A 368 -22.55 -11.41 -3.22
CA PRO A 368 -22.39 -12.77 -3.76
C PRO A 368 -23.66 -13.32 -4.45
N ARG A 369 -24.81 -12.73 -4.18
CA ARG A 369 -26.08 -13.17 -4.80
C ARG A 369 -26.32 -12.50 -6.15
N ILE A 370 -25.53 -11.47 -6.49
CA ILE A 370 -25.63 -10.81 -7.77
C ILE A 370 -24.79 -11.61 -8.77
N PRO A 371 -25.35 -11.97 -9.96
CA PRO A 371 -24.57 -12.69 -10.94
C PRO A 371 -23.51 -11.77 -11.55
N LEU A 372 -22.26 -11.99 -11.17
CA LEU A 372 -21.12 -11.25 -11.70
C LEU A 372 -20.38 -12.11 -12.70
N PRO A 373 -19.63 -11.50 -13.63
CA PRO A 373 -18.82 -12.31 -14.56
C PRO A 373 -17.84 -13.21 -13.81
N ASP A 374 -17.51 -14.35 -14.37
CA ASP A 374 -16.61 -15.31 -13.76
C ASP A 374 -15.15 -14.82 -13.73
N LYS A 375 -14.83 -13.80 -14.50
CA LYS A 375 -13.48 -13.26 -14.55
C LYS A 375 -13.17 -12.43 -13.31
N PRO A 376 -11.92 -12.45 -12.85
CA PRO A 376 -11.57 -11.65 -11.65
C PRO A 376 -11.64 -10.14 -11.94
N PRO A 377 -11.86 -9.33 -10.89
CA PRO A 377 -11.84 -7.87 -11.10
C PRO A 377 -10.45 -7.32 -11.38
N HIS A 378 -9.41 -7.95 -10.87
CA HIS A 378 -8.02 -7.60 -11.15
C HIS A 378 -7.13 -8.81 -10.84
N ASN A 379 -5.88 -8.76 -11.26
CA ASN A 379 -4.94 -9.86 -11.01
C ASN A 379 -4.00 -9.54 -9.86
N LEU A 380 -3.75 -8.26 -9.60
CA LEU A 380 -2.86 -7.84 -8.53
C LEU A 380 -3.11 -6.38 -8.21
N VAL A 381 -2.55 -5.97 -7.06
CA VAL A 381 -2.40 -4.56 -6.72
C VAL A 381 -0.95 -4.18 -7.00
N LEU A 382 -0.76 -3.09 -7.72
CA LEU A 382 0.58 -2.56 -8.03
C LEU A 382 0.64 -1.11 -7.58
N SER A 383 1.57 -0.80 -6.70
CA SER A 383 1.72 0.54 -6.14
C SER A 383 3.15 1.02 -6.29
N ASN A 384 3.32 2.25 -6.70
CA ASN A 384 4.62 2.91 -6.77
C ASN A 384 4.57 4.12 -5.84
N VAL A 385 5.33 4.06 -4.75
CA VAL A 385 5.32 5.09 -3.71
C VAL A 385 6.63 5.87 -3.76
N ALA A 386 6.53 7.20 -3.78
CA ALA A 386 7.71 8.04 -3.73
C ALA A 386 8.39 7.93 -2.36
N GLY A 387 9.65 7.57 -2.35
CA GLY A 387 10.43 7.46 -1.13
C GLY A 387 11.06 8.79 -0.73
N PRO A 388 11.74 8.82 0.42
CA PRO A 388 12.41 10.04 0.86
C PRO A 388 13.55 10.41 -0.09
N ARG A 389 13.72 11.72 -0.29
CA ARG A 389 14.76 12.26 -1.19
C ARG A 389 16.09 12.46 -0.49
N HIS A 390 16.09 12.49 0.86
CA HIS A 390 17.27 12.75 1.66
C HIS A 390 17.58 11.55 2.52
N GLN A 391 18.83 11.43 2.95
CA GLN A 391 19.22 10.39 3.90
C GLN A 391 18.46 10.60 5.21
N LEU A 392 17.79 9.55 5.66
CA LEU A 392 17.05 9.57 6.92
C LEU A 392 17.69 8.64 7.93
N TYR A 393 17.48 8.97 9.20
CA TYR A 393 17.92 8.19 10.35
C TYR A 393 16.69 7.87 11.18
N PHE A 394 16.42 6.60 11.35
CA PHE A 394 15.28 6.14 12.13
C PHE A 394 15.77 5.90 13.56
N LEU A 395 15.37 6.77 14.47
CA LEU A 395 15.79 6.73 15.88
C LEU A 395 17.33 6.67 16.03
N GLY A 396 18.02 7.40 15.15
CA GLY A 396 19.48 7.47 15.17
C GLY A 396 20.18 6.46 14.31
N CYS A 397 19.48 5.45 13.80
CA CYS A 397 20.04 4.44 12.91
C CYS A 397 19.81 4.84 11.45
N ARG A 398 20.89 4.83 10.65
CA ARG A 398 20.80 5.22 9.24
C ARG A 398 19.86 4.27 8.49
N LEU A 399 18.93 4.84 7.75
CA LEU A 399 17.97 4.06 6.95
C LEU A 399 18.61 3.68 5.62
N ASP A 400 18.97 2.41 5.46
CA ASP A 400 19.71 1.91 4.32
C ASP A 400 18.83 1.17 3.30
N GLY A 401 17.68 0.67 3.72
CA GLY A 401 16.78 -0.04 2.81
C GLY A 401 15.35 0.03 3.29
N MET A 402 14.41 -0.02 2.34
CA MET A 402 13.00 0.07 2.66
C MET A 402 12.19 -0.71 1.64
N TYR A 403 11.35 -1.63 2.13
CA TYR A 403 10.52 -2.49 1.30
C TYR A 403 9.08 -2.42 1.82
N PRO A 404 8.19 -1.72 1.10
CA PRO A 404 6.79 -1.65 1.54
C PRO A 404 6.01 -2.89 1.14
N LEU A 405 5.05 -3.28 1.97
CA LEU A 405 4.20 -4.45 1.75
C LEU A 405 2.74 -4.02 1.89
N GLY A 406 2.03 -3.96 0.78
CA GLY A 406 0.62 -3.62 0.79
C GLY A 406 -0.27 -4.85 0.95
N PRO A 407 -1.56 -4.64 1.22
CA PRO A 407 -2.47 -5.76 1.42
C PRO A 407 -2.96 -6.38 0.12
N ILE A 408 -3.45 -7.62 0.22
CA ILE A 408 -4.12 -8.29 -0.90
C ILE A 408 -5.63 -8.22 -0.69
N ILE A 409 -6.38 -8.06 -1.78
CA ILE A 409 -7.82 -7.83 -1.72
C ILE A 409 -8.53 -8.49 -2.89
N ALA A 410 -9.83 -8.73 -2.70
CA ALA A 410 -10.80 -9.03 -3.77
C ALA A 410 -10.44 -10.24 -4.62
N GLY A 411 -9.95 -11.32 -3.97
CA GLY A 411 -9.69 -12.57 -4.70
C GLY A 411 -8.44 -12.56 -5.56
N ALA A 412 -7.56 -11.56 -5.38
CA ALA A 412 -6.29 -11.46 -6.08
C ALA A 412 -5.17 -11.45 -5.04
N ALA A 413 -4.44 -12.55 -4.95
CA ALA A 413 -3.47 -12.77 -3.89
C ALA A 413 -2.08 -12.31 -4.29
N LEU A 414 -1.98 -11.05 -4.74
CA LEU A 414 -0.67 -10.49 -5.06
C LEU A 414 -0.70 -8.98 -4.89
N ASN A 415 0.27 -8.46 -4.13
CA ASN A 415 0.53 -7.03 -4.00
C ASN A 415 2.00 -6.80 -4.26
N ILE A 416 2.30 -5.92 -5.22
CA ILE A 416 3.67 -5.47 -5.50
C ILE A 416 3.70 -3.97 -5.21
N THR A 417 4.55 -3.57 -4.28
CA THR A 417 4.71 -2.15 -3.94
C THR A 417 6.19 -1.79 -4.04
N VAL A 418 6.45 -0.68 -4.71
CA VAL A 418 7.81 -0.21 -5.02
C VAL A 418 8.02 1.14 -4.36
N MET A 419 9.19 1.33 -3.74
CA MET A 419 9.54 2.61 -3.12
C MET A 419 11.01 2.92 -3.35
N SER A 420 11.31 4.15 -3.71
CA SER A 420 12.69 4.58 -3.89
C SER A 420 13.32 4.99 -2.56
N LEU A 421 14.58 4.61 -2.39
CA LEU A 421 15.39 5.04 -1.24
C LEU A 421 16.85 5.08 -1.68
N GLY A 422 17.45 6.24 -1.58
CA GLY A 422 18.80 6.42 -2.08
C GLY A 422 18.86 6.11 -3.56
N GLY A 423 19.81 5.29 -3.98
CA GLY A 423 19.98 4.89 -5.36
C GLY A 423 19.26 3.61 -5.74
N ARG A 424 18.32 3.13 -4.93
CA ARG A 424 17.67 1.86 -5.18
C ARG A 424 16.16 1.98 -5.11
N LEU A 425 15.49 1.10 -5.86
CA LEU A 425 14.05 0.87 -5.71
C LEU A 425 13.87 -0.44 -4.94
N GLY A 426 13.26 -0.33 -3.76
CA GLY A 426 12.89 -1.51 -3.00
C GLY A 426 11.54 -2.02 -3.45
N VAL A 427 11.44 -3.32 -3.67
CA VAL A 427 10.20 -3.97 -4.13
C VAL A 427 9.75 -4.93 -3.05
N GLY A 428 8.58 -4.64 -2.48
CA GLY A 428 7.94 -5.54 -1.53
C GLY A 428 6.84 -6.32 -2.23
N ILE A 429 6.87 -7.64 -2.08
CA ILE A 429 5.90 -8.52 -2.72
C ILE A 429 5.22 -9.33 -1.63
N LEU A 430 3.88 -9.28 -1.60
CA LEU A 430 3.09 -9.98 -0.59
C LEU A 430 2.03 -10.81 -1.28
N SER A 431 1.83 -12.02 -0.79
CA SER A 431 0.86 -12.94 -1.36
C SER A 431 0.33 -13.87 -0.27
N CYS A 432 -0.38 -14.91 -0.69
CA CYS A 432 -0.84 -15.98 0.17
C CYS A 432 -0.15 -17.27 -0.27
N PRO A 433 0.55 -17.97 0.64
CA PRO A 433 1.31 -19.16 0.23
C PRO A 433 0.44 -20.32 -0.23
N ASP A 434 -0.84 -20.30 0.10
CA ASP A 434 -1.76 -21.32 -0.37
C ASP A 434 -2.05 -21.20 -1.87
N LEU A 435 -1.85 -20.01 -2.45
CA LEU A 435 -2.00 -19.77 -3.88
C LEU A 435 -0.66 -19.62 -4.60
N VAL A 436 0.31 -18.94 -3.98
CA VAL A 436 1.60 -18.64 -4.61
C VAL A 436 2.73 -19.01 -3.63
N PRO A 437 3.06 -20.31 -3.54
CA PRO A 437 4.09 -20.73 -2.57
C PRO A 437 5.52 -20.36 -2.97
N ASP A 438 5.76 -20.10 -4.24
CA ASP A 438 7.10 -19.89 -4.82
C ASP A 438 7.35 -18.42 -5.15
N LEU A 439 6.98 -17.53 -4.25
CA LEU A 439 6.99 -16.09 -4.45
C LEU A 439 8.38 -15.53 -4.74
N TRP A 440 9.44 -16.16 -4.23
CA TRP A 440 10.79 -15.70 -4.49
C TRP A 440 11.22 -15.83 -5.95
N ASP A 441 10.61 -16.75 -6.70
CA ASP A 441 10.86 -16.83 -8.14
C ASP A 441 10.38 -15.56 -8.84
N LEU A 442 9.28 -14.97 -8.36
CA LEU A 442 8.82 -13.69 -8.89
C LEU A 442 9.78 -12.56 -8.50
N ALA A 443 10.21 -12.51 -7.25
CA ALA A 443 11.14 -11.48 -6.81
C ALA A 443 12.45 -11.52 -7.60
N ASP A 444 12.98 -12.73 -7.83
CA ASP A 444 14.23 -12.89 -8.57
C ASP A 444 14.11 -12.45 -10.03
N ALA A 445 12.91 -12.39 -10.57
CA ALA A 445 12.68 -11.96 -11.95
C ALA A 445 12.78 -10.45 -12.14
N PHE A 446 12.74 -9.66 -11.07
CA PHE A 446 12.79 -8.19 -11.20
C PHE A 446 14.13 -7.69 -11.73
N PRO A 447 15.28 -8.09 -11.15
CA PRO A 447 16.55 -7.65 -11.74
C PRO A 447 16.73 -8.12 -13.18
N ALA A 448 16.28 -9.32 -13.52
CA ALA A 448 16.39 -9.84 -14.89
C ALA A 448 15.55 -9.00 -15.86
N ALA A 449 14.36 -8.55 -15.45
CA ALA A 449 13.51 -7.72 -16.30
C ALA A 449 14.17 -6.36 -16.57
N LEU A 450 14.79 -5.76 -15.56
CA LEU A 450 15.51 -4.51 -15.77
C LEU A 450 16.73 -4.73 -16.67
N LYS A 451 17.46 -5.82 -16.47
CA LYS A 451 18.64 -6.12 -17.30
C LYS A 451 18.25 -6.27 -18.77
N GLU A 452 17.12 -6.87 -19.04
CA GLU A 452 16.60 -7.00 -20.41
C GLU A 452 16.44 -5.63 -21.07
N LEU A 453 15.90 -4.65 -20.33
CA LEU A 453 15.73 -3.30 -20.84
C LEU A 453 17.06 -2.56 -20.96
N THR A 454 17.99 -2.72 -20.00
CA THR A 454 19.30 -2.07 -20.10
C THR A 454 20.12 -2.63 -21.24
N ASN A 455 19.99 -3.92 -21.55
CA ASN A 455 20.64 -4.52 -22.71
C ASN A 455 20.11 -3.88 -24.01
N CYS A 456 18.82 -3.58 -24.08
CA CYS A 456 18.25 -2.89 -25.24
C CYS A 456 18.81 -1.48 -25.38
N VAL A 457 19.04 -0.79 -24.25
CA VAL A 457 19.65 0.54 -24.27
C VAL A 457 21.08 0.44 -24.81
N ARG A 458 21.87 -0.54 -24.32
CA ARG A 458 23.26 -0.71 -24.76
C ARG A 458 23.37 -1.07 -26.24
N SER A 459 22.40 -1.79 -26.78
CA SER A 459 22.40 -2.15 -28.20
C SER A 459 21.85 -1.04 -29.09
N GLY A 460 21.44 0.08 -28.51
CA GLY A 460 20.98 1.25 -29.25
C GLY A 460 19.60 1.12 -29.88
N ARG A 461 18.77 0.27 -29.34
CA ARG A 461 17.43 0.10 -29.91
C ARG A 461 16.62 1.39 -29.83
N UNK A 462 16.07 1.65 -30.69
CA UNK A 462 15.27 2.77 -30.74
C UNK A 462 13.98 2.46 -30.13
N ARG A 463 13.15 3.48 -30.12
CA ARG A 463 11.84 3.42 -29.51
C ARG A 463 10.79 2.73 -30.38
N THR A 464 11.01 2.60 -31.66
CA THR A 464 10.03 2.01 -32.58
C THR A 464 9.70 0.55 -32.30
#